data_aa91538d7dc19b8c5f00a6937658c5bd
#
_entry.id   aa91538d7dc19b8c5f00a6937658c5bd
#
_cell.length_a   1.000
_cell.length_b   1.000
_cell.length_c   1.000
_cell.angle_alpha   90.00
_cell.angle_beta   90.00
_cell.angle_gamma   90.00
#
_symmetry.space_group_name_H-M   'P 1'
#
loop_
_entity.id
_entity.type
_entity.pdbx_description
1 polymer ?
#
loop_
_entity_poly.entity_id
_entity_poly.type
_entity_poly.pdbx_seq_one_letter_code
_entity_poly.pdbx_strand_id
1 'polypeptide(L)'
;MPKKHYFFYLTLIVGTIILGILSRIITGIPTFIGDILYASMIYFGMRFLFATTNIQKIAFFALVFCFCIEFQQLYRAEWILEIRRTLLGHYILGQDFFCWDLVYYCIGILVAYLIDSTIAKNYTTFNLK
;
A
#
# COMPACT_ATOMS: atom_id res chain seq x y z
N MET A 1 -15.54 -1.83 -15.30
CA MET A 1 -15.79 -1.95 -13.86
C MET A 1 -16.91 -0.99 -13.44
N PRO A 2 -17.91 -1.45 -12.69
CA PRO A 2 -18.97 -0.54 -12.22
C PRO A 2 -18.42 0.58 -11.34
N LYS A 3 -19.06 1.75 -11.38
CA LYS A 3 -18.63 2.92 -10.59
C LYS A 3 -18.55 2.63 -9.09
N LYS A 4 -19.36 1.69 -8.58
CA LYS A 4 -19.35 1.28 -7.17
C LYS A 4 -18.01 0.69 -6.74
N HIS A 5 -17.31 -0.01 -7.64
CA HIS A 5 -15.98 -0.58 -7.36
C HIS A 5 -14.95 0.52 -7.15
N TYR A 6 -14.93 1.53 -8.01
CA TYR A 6 -14.00 2.66 -7.85
C TYR A 6 -14.20 3.37 -6.53
N PHE A 7 -15.45 3.61 -6.15
CA PHE A 7 -15.76 4.25 -4.88
C PHE A 7 -15.30 3.41 -3.70
N PHE A 8 -15.50 2.11 -3.78
CA PHE A 8 -15.08 1.18 -2.73
C PHE A 8 -13.56 1.16 -2.56
N TYR A 9 -12.82 1.07 -3.66
CA TYR A 9 -11.35 1.08 -3.60
C TYR A 9 -10.83 2.43 -3.13
N LEU A 10 -11.45 3.52 -3.53
CA LEU A 10 -11.10 4.85 -3.05
C LEU A 10 -11.29 4.95 -1.54
N THR A 11 -12.37 4.41 -1.01
CA THR A 11 -12.61 4.35 0.44
C THR A 11 -11.51 3.56 1.16
N LEU A 12 -11.10 2.42 0.61
CA LEU A 12 -10.02 1.63 1.17
C LEU A 12 -8.68 2.38 1.15
N ILE A 13 -8.39 3.10 0.07
CA ILE A 13 -7.18 3.91 -0.04
C ILE A 13 -7.16 4.99 1.03
N VAL A 14 -8.23 5.76 1.14
CA VAL A 14 -8.34 6.84 2.14
C VAL A 14 -8.27 6.27 3.56
N GLY A 15 -8.95 5.15 3.80
CA GLY A 15 -8.91 4.48 5.10
C GLY A 15 -7.51 4.04 5.50
N THR A 16 -6.76 3.42 4.57
CA THR A 16 -5.40 2.98 4.84
C THR A 16 -4.45 4.16 5.05
N ILE A 17 -4.63 5.26 4.32
CA ILE A 17 -3.84 6.48 4.53
C ILE A 17 -4.07 7.04 5.93
N ILE A 18 -5.34 7.16 6.34
CA ILE A 18 -5.69 7.69 7.66
C ILE A 18 -5.13 6.80 8.76
N LEU A 19 -5.33 5.48 8.66
CA LEU A 19 -4.82 4.53 9.65
C LEU A 19 -3.30 4.54 9.69
N GLY A 20 -2.63 4.66 8.55
CA GLY A 20 -1.17 4.72 8.48
C GLY A 20 -0.62 5.95 9.17
N ILE A 21 -1.22 7.12 8.93
CA ILE A 21 -0.81 8.37 9.58
C ILE A 21 -1.06 8.27 11.08
N LEU A 22 -2.24 7.80 11.51
CA LEU A 22 -2.57 7.65 12.92
C LEU A 22 -1.61 6.69 13.63
N SER A 23 -1.21 5.60 12.96
CA SER A 23 -0.29 4.63 13.56
C SER A 23 1.09 5.23 13.85
N ARG A 24 1.50 6.25 13.09
CA ARG A 24 2.78 6.93 13.30
C ARG A 24 2.69 8.05 14.33
N ILE A 25 1.51 8.65 14.51
CA ILE A 25 1.28 9.73 15.45
C ILE A 25 1.06 9.20 16.87
N ILE A 26 0.29 8.11 17.00
CA ILE A 26 -0.05 7.55 18.31
C ILE A 26 1.16 6.80 18.87
N THR A 27 1.62 7.22 20.06
CA THR A 27 2.70 6.52 20.76
C THR A 27 2.21 5.16 21.26
N GLY A 28 3.10 4.15 21.15
CA GLY A 28 2.80 2.78 21.58
C GLY A 28 2.39 1.84 20.44
N ILE A 29 2.05 2.36 19.27
CA ILE A 29 1.79 1.53 18.11
C ILE A 29 3.12 1.21 17.42
N PRO A 30 3.43 -0.09 17.18
CA PRO A 30 4.69 -0.45 16.50
C PRO A 30 4.78 0.13 15.10
N THR A 31 5.97 0.51 14.67
CA THR A 31 6.21 1.11 13.35
C THR A 31 5.89 0.18 12.19
N PHE A 32 5.99 -1.13 12.39
CA PHE A 32 5.70 -2.09 11.32
C PHE A 32 4.25 -2.04 10.85
N ILE A 33 3.32 -1.59 11.71
CA ILE A 33 1.91 -1.44 11.33
C ILE A 33 1.76 -0.41 10.22
N GLY A 34 2.52 0.69 10.30
CA GLY A 34 2.55 1.70 9.23
C GLY A 34 3.04 1.14 7.90
N ASP A 35 4.04 0.27 7.94
CA ASP A 35 4.60 -0.36 6.73
C ASP A 35 3.59 -1.31 6.08
N ILE A 36 2.89 -2.09 6.90
CA ILE A 36 1.83 -2.98 6.41
C ILE A 36 0.70 -2.18 5.76
N LEU A 37 0.27 -1.10 6.41
CA LEU A 37 -0.78 -0.21 5.88
C LEU A 37 -0.33 0.49 4.60
N TYR A 38 0.94 0.91 4.52
CA TYR A 38 1.50 1.53 3.34
C TYR A 38 1.44 0.58 2.14
N ALA A 39 1.86 -0.67 2.31
CA ALA A 39 1.82 -1.66 1.25
C ALA A 39 0.38 -1.95 0.80
N SER A 40 -0.54 -2.06 1.75
CA SER A 40 -1.96 -2.24 1.44
C SER A 40 -2.52 -1.06 0.64
N MET A 41 -2.14 0.17 1.01
CA MET A 41 -2.52 1.38 0.28
C MET A 41 -2.01 1.33 -1.17
N ILE A 42 -0.77 0.93 -1.37
CA ILE A 42 -0.17 0.81 -2.71
C ILE A 42 -0.95 -0.22 -3.54
N TYR A 43 -1.28 -1.37 -2.93
CA TYR A 43 -2.08 -2.39 -3.61
C TYR A 43 -3.44 -1.83 -4.07
N PHE A 44 -4.18 -1.21 -3.17
CA PHE A 44 -5.50 -0.67 -3.50
C PHE A 44 -5.40 0.49 -4.48
N GLY A 45 -4.35 1.31 -4.40
CA GLY A 45 -4.09 2.37 -5.37
C GLY A 45 -3.88 1.83 -6.78
N MET A 46 -3.08 0.77 -6.90
CA MET A 46 -2.86 0.11 -8.20
C MET A 46 -4.15 -0.55 -8.70
N ARG A 47 -4.92 -1.15 -7.81
CA ARG A 47 -6.19 -1.77 -8.16
C ARG A 47 -7.20 -0.72 -8.66
N PHE A 48 -7.17 0.47 -8.06
CA PHE A 48 -8.00 1.59 -8.50
C PHE A 48 -7.59 2.06 -9.91
N LEU A 49 -6.29 2.21 -10.16
CA LEU A 49 -5.77 2.71 -11.44
C LEU A 49 -5.88 1.68 -12.56
N PHE A 50 -5.66 0.40 -12.24
CA PHE A 50 -5.62 -0.69 -13.22
C PHE A 50 -6.73 -1.71 -12.92
N ALA A 51 -7.96 -1.23 -12.93
CA ALA A 51 -9.13 -1.99 -12.48
C ALA A 51 -9.38 -3.27 -13.27
N THR A 52 -8.98 -3.32 -14.56
CA THR A 52 -9.19 -4.48 -15.43
C THR A 52 -8.05 -5.48 -15.40
N THR A 53 -6.96 -5.18 -14.70
CA THR A 53 -5.79 -6.05 -14.62
C THR A 53 -6.06 -7.18 -13.63
N ASN A 54 -5.50 -8.37 -13.91
CA ASN A 54 -5.57 -9.51 -13.02
C ASN A 54 -5.00 -9.15 -11.63
N ILE A 55 -5.70 -9.54 -10.57
CA ILE A 55 -5.31 -9.19 -9.19
C ILE A 55 -3.95 -9.78 -8.80
N GLN A 56 -3.56 -10.92 -9.38
CA GLN A 56 -2.22 -11.50 -9.15
C GLN A 56 -1.13 -10.59 -9.69
N LYS A 57 -1.33 -10.00 -10.86
CA LYS A 57 -0.39 -9.02 -11.44
C LYS A 57 -0.35 -7.74 -10.61
N ILE A 58 -1.50 -7.29 -10.11
CA ILE A 58 -1.56 -6.12 -9.24
C ILE A 58 -0.74 -6.37 -7.97
N ALA A 59 -0.89 -7.53 -7.33
CA ALA A 59 -0.11 -7.89 -6.14
C ALA A 59 1.39 -7.89 -6.44
N PHE A 60 1.80 -8.46 -7.56
CA PHE A 60 3.20 -8.51 -7.95
C PHE A 60 3.77 -7.11 -8.17
N PHE A 61 3.09 -6.27 -8.95
CA PHE A 61 3.57 -4.91 -9.23
C PHE A 61 3.57 -4.03 -7.98
N ALA A 62 2.58 -4.19 -7.11
CA ALA A 62 2.55 -3.46 -5.84
C ALA A 62 3.73 -3.85 -4.96
N LEU A 63 4.07 -5.15 -4.91
CA LEU A 63 5.21 -5.64 -4.16
C LEU A 63 6.52 -5.10 -4.72
N VAL A 64 6.68 -5.13 -6.05
CA VAL A 64 7.86 -4.57 -6.72
C VAL A 64 8.00 -3.08 -6.41
N PHE A 65 6.90 -2.34 -6.46
CA PHE A 65 6.91 -0.91 -6.12
C PHE A 65 7.39 -0.68 -4.69
N CYS A 66 6.84 -1.43 -3.73
CA CYS A 66 7.23 -1.29 -2.32
C CYS A 66 8.71 -1.63 -2.11
N PHE A 67 9.20 -2.67 -2.79
CA PHE A 67 10.61 -3.04 -2.72
C PHE A 67 11.50 -1.95 -3.33
N CYS A 68 11.08 -1.34 -4.44
CA CYS A 68 11.81 -0.22 -5.03
C CYS A 68 11.88 0.97 -4.08
N ILE A 69 10.80 1.29 -3.38
CA ILE A 69 10.78 2.35 -2.37
C ILE A 69 11.78 2.04 -1.25
N GLU A 70 11.83 0.78 -0.80
CA GLU A 70 12.76 0.39 0.25
C GLU A 70 14.21 0.46 -0.21
N PHE A 71 14.50 -0.07 -1.40
CA PHE A 71 15.87 -0.04 -1.94
C PHE A 71 16.36 1.36 -2.27
N GLN A 72 15.46 2.30 -2.65
CA GLN A 72 15.87 3.68 -2.88
C GLN A 72 16.38 4.35 -1.60
N GLN A 73 16.02 3.85 -0.43
CA GLN A 73 16.51 4.39 0.83
C GLN A 73 18.00 4.13 1.05
N LEU A 74 18.58 3.18 0.32
CA LEU A 74 20.03 2.98 0.30
C LEU A 74 20.78 4.10 -0.43
N TYR A 75 20.10 4.81 -1.32
CA TYR A 75 20.64 5.96 -2.04
C TYR A 75 20.55 7.19 -1.14
N ARG A 76 21.68 7.85 -0.89
CA ARG A 76 21.78 8.92 0.10
C ARG A 76 22.39 10.22 -0.47
N ALA A 77 22.09 10.57 -1.70
CA ALA A 77 22.48 11.86 -2.26
C ALA A 77 21.72 13.01 -1.55
N GLU A 78 22.34 14.18 -1.50
CA GLU A 78 21.78 15.31 -0.75
C GLU A 78 20.38 15.71 -1.23
N TRP A 79 20.14 15.70 -2.55
CA TRP A 79 18.86 16.11 -3.10
C TRP A 79 17.71 15.21 -2.65
N ILE A 80 17.95 13.91 -2.55
CA ILE A 80 16.91 12.97 -2.11
C ILE A 80 16.73 13.02 -0.60
N LEU A 81 17.80 13.28 0.16
CA LEU A 81 17.70 13.47 1.61
C LEU A 81 16.87 14.71 1.94
N GLU A 82 17.00 15.78 1.18
CA GLU A 82 16.19 16.98 1.37
C GLU A 82 14.72 16.70 1.11
N ILE A 83 14.38 15.92 0.08
CA ILE A 83 13.02 15.51 -0.20
C ILE A 83 12.46 14.66 0.97
N ARG A 84 13.27 13.73 1.51
CA ARG A 84 12.86 12.89 2.65
C ARG A 84 12.63 13.69 3.93
N ARG A 85 13.24 14.86 4.07
CA ARG A 85 13.02 15.74 5.23
C ARG A 85 11.69 16.46 5.18
N THR A 86 11.06 16.59 4.02
CA THR A 86 9.73 17.14 3.91
C THR A 86 8.71 16.17 4.48
N LEU A 87 7.54 16.66 4.89
CA LEU A 87 6.49 15.81 5.46
C LEU A 87 6.05 14.73 4.47
N LEU A 88 5.75 15.13 3.22
CA LEU A 88 5.33 14.17 2.20
C LEU A 88 6.46 13.20 1.83
N GLY A 89 7.69 13.71 1.67
CA GLY A 89 8.84 12.85 1.36
C GLY A 89 9.12 11.84 2.45
N HIS A 90 8.96 12.23 3.71
CA HIS A 90 9.15 11.33 4.85
C HIS A 90 8.14 10.17 4.81
N TYR A 91 6.85 10.47 4.57
CA TYR A 91 5.82 9.45 4.56
C TYR A 91 5.85 8.55 3.31
N ILE A 92 6.23 9.10 2.15
CA ILE A 92 6.21 8.36 0.88
C ILE A 92 7.51 7.58 0.68
N LEU A 93 8.66 8.23 0.86
CA LEU A 93 9.98 7.63 0.58
C LEU A 93 10.61 6.99 1.80
N GLY A 94 10.22 7.39 3.01
CA GLY A 94 10.83 6.94 4.25
C GLY A 94 12.22 7.56 4.45
N GLN A 95 12.98 7.05 5.41
CA GLN A 95 14.30 7.60 5.75
C GLN A 95 15.40 6.55 5.75
N ASP A 96 15.19 5.40 6.40
CA ASP A 96 16.22 4.41 6.62
C ASP A 96 15.80 3.05 6.07
N PHE A 97 16.77 2.34 5.49
CA PHE A 97 16.57 0.98 5.01
C PHE A 97 16.55 -0.01 6.19
N PHE A 98 15.51 -0.85 6.20
CA PHE A 98 15.38 -1.93 7.18
C PHE A 98 14.92 -3.19 6.45
N CYS A 99 15.68 -4.28 6.55
CA CYS A 99 15.35 -5.53 5.87
C CYS A 99 13.98 -6.07 6.29
N TRP A 100 13.58 -5.88 7.54
CA TRP A 100 12.30 -6.32 8.05
C TRP A 100 11.11 -5.60 7.38
N ASP A 101 11.33 -4.38 6.87
CA ASP A 101 10.28 -3.65 6.16
C ASP A 101 9.82 -4.39 4.90
N LEU A 102 10.74 -5.11 4.25
CA LEU A 102 10.40 -5.96 3.10
C LEU A 102 9.40 -7.05 3.49
N VAL A 103 9.58 -7.65 4.66
CA VAL A 103 8.66 -8.66 5.19
C VAL A 103 7.29 -8.04 5.48
N TYR A 104 7.28 -6.87 6.10
CA TYR A 104 6.03 -6.18 6.42
C TYR A 104 5.27 -5.76 5.15
N TYR A 105 5.99 -5.36 4.10
CA TYR A 105 5.37 -5.07 2.81
C TYR A 105 4.72 -6.32 2.21
N CYS A 106 5.39 -7.48 2.30
CA CYS A 106 4.82 -8.74 1.85
C CYS A 106 3.51 -9.05 2.60
N ILE A 107 3.49 -8.86 3.92
CA ILE A 107 2.30 -9.07 4.74
C ILE A 107 1.18 -8.12 4.31
N GLY A 108 1.48 -6.85 4.12
CA GLY A 108 0.49 -5.85 3.70
C GLY A 108 -0.12 -6.16 2.34
N ILE A 109 0.71 -6.55 1.37
CA ILE A 109 0.24 -6.94 0.04
C ILE A 109 -0.61 -8.21 0.13
N LEU A 110 -0.20 -9.19 0.93
CA LEU A 110 -0.98 -10.42 1.12
C LEU A 110 -2.35 -10.14 1.72
N VAL A 111 -2.42 -9.33 2.77
CA VAL A 111 -3.68 -8.96 3.41
C VAL A 111 -4.59 -8.24 2.41
N ALA A 112 -4.06 -7.26 1.67
CA ALA A 112 -4.83 -6.52 0.68
C ALA A 112 -5.31 -7.45 -0.45
N TYR A 113 -4.46 -8.36 -0.91
CA TYR A 113 -4.81 -9.35 -1.93
C TYR A 113 -5.95 -10.25 -1.47
N LEU A 114 -5.91 -10.73 -0.22
CA LEU A 114 -6.96 -11.58 0.33
C LEU A 114 -8.28 -10.82 0.45
N ILE A 115 -8.24 -9.57 0.88
CA ILE A 115 -9.43 -8.72 0.95
C ILE A 115 -10.02 -8.53 -0.45
N ASP A 116 -9.19 -8.17 -1.42
CA ASP A 116 -9.62 -7.95 -2.80
C ASP A 116 -10.18 -9.23 -3.44
N SER A 117 -9.52 -10.37 -3.19
CA SER A 117 -9.97 -11.68 -3.68
C SER A 117 -11.36 -12.02 -3.14
N THR A 118 -11.60 -11.75 -1.85
CA THR A 118 -12.91 -11.96 -1.23
C THR A 118 -13.97 -11.05 -1.84
N ILE A 119 -13.65 -9.78 -2.05
CA ILE A 119 -14.56 -8.82 -2.68
C ILE A 119 -14.90 -9.26 -4.10
N ALA A 120 -13.90 -9.66 -4.89
CA ALA A 120 -14.10 -10.11 -6.27
C ALA A 120 -15.02 -11.33 -6.33
N LYS A 121 -14.85 -12.28 -5.42
CA LYS A 121 -15.73 -13.46 -5.33
C LYS A 121 -17.16 -13.07 -4.99
N ASN A 122 -17.35 -12.19 -4.02
CA ASN A 122 -18.68 -11.74 -3.63
C ASN A 122 -19.41 -11.05 -4.78
N TYR A 123 -18.69 -10.20 -5.54
CA TYR A 123 -19.27 -9.53 -6.70
C TYR A 123 -19.65 -10.51 -7.80
N THR A 124 -18.81 -11.48 -8.08
CA THR A 124 -19.11 -12.51 -9.08
C THR A 124 -20.33 -13.31 -8.68
N THR A 125 -20.42 -13.71 -7.42
CA THR A 125 -21.58 -14.46 -6.90
C THR A 125 -22.85 -13.60 -6.96
N PHE A 126 -22.75 -12.31 -6.63
CA PHE A 126 -23.89 -11.39 -6.66
C PHE A 126 -24.40 -11.19 -8.09
N ASN A 127 -23.51 -11.06 -9.06
CA ASN A 127 -23.89 -10.84 -10.45
C ASN A 127 -24.45 -12.08 -11.13
N LEU A 128 -24.20 -13.28 -10.59
CA LEU A 128 -24.75 -14.54 -11.10
C LEU A 128 -26.15 -14.84 -10.56
N LYS A 129 -26.59 -14.12 -9.57
CA LYS A 129 -27.97 -14.21 -9.05
C LYS A 129 -28.88 -13.19 -9.72
#